data_80cc58c5a3fba99b4e39789d2a909039
#
_entry.id   80cc58c5a3fba99b4e39789d2a909039
#
_cell.length_a   1.000
_cell.length_b   1.000
_cell.length_c   1.000
_cell.angle_alpha   90.00
_cell.angle_beta   90.00
_cell.angle_gamma   90.00
#
_symmetry.space_group_name_H-M   'P 1'
#
loop_
_entity.id
_entity.type
_entity.pdbx_description
1 polymer ?
#
loop_
_entity_poly.entity_id
_entity_poly.type
_entity_poly.pdbx_seq_one_letter_code
_entity_poly.pdbx_strand_id
1 'polypeptide(L)'
;MTNILDLSEEKNWLSLKKDLKNSVGDSAYNNWLKHLSFISIENNTLSFSLPTKFLRDWIVNNYSDKIKTISKKYIGNLDVIKFVVKPNGGRVVPGTTRTIKSTDNHWKSSLDIRSNQQSSYPNEFGAPLDPRFTFDNFVVGKPNELAFAASQRVAEADNVSFNPLFLYGGVGLGKTHLMHAIGWKVKELKPDRKVIYLSAEKFMYQFVRALRYKDTSAFKEQFRSIDVLMIDDVQFISGKDNTQEEFFHTFNALIEQNKQIVISADKSPSDLDGVQDRLKSRLGCGLVADIHPTTYELRLGILIEKAQKRGVEIPSKVLEFLSHRIISNVREMEGALNRLVAHATLVGTPISVETAQVVLQDLLKSSNKKITIEEIQKKVAEHFNIRITDMHSPRRSRSVARPRQIAMYLAKSITSRSLPEIGRKFGGRDHTTVMHAVKKIEELKLQDVNFNEDIELLKRLIDS
;
A
#
# COMPACT_ATOMS: atom_id res chain seq x y z
N MET A 1 -4.89 23.03 -49.41
CA MET A 1 -5.70 21.84 -49.05
C MET A 1 -4.82 20.94 -48.20
N THR A 2 -4.87 21.09 -46.89
CA THR A 2 -4.10 20.28 -45.93
C THR A 2 -4.87 18.97 -45.69
N ASN A 3 -4.29 17.86 -46.13
CA ASN A 3 -4.84 16.53 -45.88
C ASN A 3 -5.00 16.33 -44.38
N ILE A 4 -6.25 16.31 -43.91
CA ILE A 4 -6.62 15.87 -42.56
C ILE A 4 -6.48 14.35 -42.57
N LEU A 5 -5.43 13.84 -41.97
CA LEU A 5 -5.26 12.39 -41.75
C LEU A 5 -6.31 11.93 -40.74
N ASP A 6 -7.16 11.02 -41.18
CA ASP A 6 -8.18 10.44 -40.33
C ASP A 6 -7.52 9.47 -39.31
N LEU A 7 -7.53 9.86 -38.02
CA LEU A 7 -7.00 9.02 -36.90
C LEU A 7 -7.86 7.80 -36.62
N SER A 8 -9.02 7.65 -37.25
CA SER A 8 -9.82 6.42 -37.18
C SER A 8 -9.15 5.27 -37.95
N GLU A 9 -8.23 5.56 -38.87
CA GLU A 9 -7.40 4.55 -39.52
C GLU A 9 -6.31 4.07 -38.54
N GLU A 10 -6.24 2.79 -38.34
CA GLU A 10 -5.32 2.11 -37.38
C GLU A 10 -3.86 2.45 -37.58
N LYS A 11 -3.48 2.73 -38.84
CA LYS A 11 -2.11 3.15 -39.22
C LYS A 11 -1.72 4.52 -38.67
N ASN A 12 -2.63 5.50 -38.73
CA ASN A 12 -2.39 6.86 -38.25
C ASN A 12 -2.32 6.91 -36.72
N TRP A 13 -3.13 6.10 -36.03
CA TRP A 13 -3.05 5.95 -34.60
C TRP A 13 -1.73 5.30 -34.13
N LEU A 14 -1.24 4.29 -34.84
CA LEU A 14 0.04 3.65 -34.54
C LEU A 14 1.21 4.62 -34.75
N SER A 15 1.15 5.47 -35.77
CA SER A 15 2.16 6.49 -36.02
C SER A 15 2.20 7.56 -34.95
N LEU A 16 1.02 8.02 -34.46
CA LEU A 16 0.92 8.95 -33.36
C LEU A 16 1.48 8.35 -32.07
N LYS A 17 1.19 7.08 -31.77
CA LYS A 17 1.77 6.37 -30.61
C LYS A 17 3.29 6.28 -30.69
N LYS A 18 3.84 6.04 -31.86
CA LYS A 18 5.29 5.99 -32.08
C LYS A 18 5.95 7.33 -31.83
N ASP A 19 5.36 8.42 -32.33
CA ASP A 19 5.86 9.77 -32.12
C ASP A 19 5.75 10.21 -30.66
N LEU A 20 4.67 9.85 -29.97
CA LEU A 20 4.52 10.06 -28.54
C LEU A 20 5.61 9.33 -27.77
N LYS A 21 5.88 8.06 -28.11
CA LYS A 21 6.93 7.25 -27.48
C LYS A 21 8.31 7.89 -27.66
N ASN A 22 8.64 8.34 -28.85
CA ASN A 22 9.90 8.99 -29.15
C ASN A 22 10.07 10.33 -28.41
N SER A 23 8.99 11.09 -28.23
CA SER A 23 9.04 12.41 -27.59
C SER A 23 9.11 12.35 -26.06
N VAL A 24 8.56 11.30 -25.44
CA VAL A 24 8.42 11.20 -23.98
C VAL A 24 9.41 10.21 -23.37
N GLY A 25 9.97 9.31 -24.18
CA GLY A 25 10.88 8.24 -23.77
C GLY A 25 10.15 6.96 -23.39
N ASP A 26 10.84 5.83 -23.55
CA ASP A 26 10.28 4.48 -23.41
C ASP A 26 9.70 4.22 -22.02
N SER A 27 10.38 4.64 -20.97
CA SER A 27 9.94 4.44 -19.58
C SER A 27 8.63 5.19 -19.28
N ALA A 28 8.57 6.48 -19.64
CA ALA A 28 7.37 7.29 -19.39
C ALA A 28 6.19 6.86 -20.29
N TYR A 29 6.46 6.46 -21.53
CA TYR A 29 5.44 5.93 -22.42
C TYR A 29 4.82 4.64 -21.88
N ASN A 30 5.64 3.66 -21.48
CA ASN A 30 5.17 2.37 -20.98
C ASN A 30 4.39 2.49 -19.67
N ASN A 31 4.80 3.41 -18.79
CA ASN A 31 4.15 3.60 -17.49
C ASN A 31 2.83 4.39 -17.57
N TRP A 32 2.72 5.36 -18.50
CA TRP A 32 1.63 6.33 -18.50
C TRP A 32 0.82 6.36 -19.79
N LEU A 33 1.46 6.53 -20.96
CA LEU A 33 0.78 6.79 -22.22
C LEU A 33 0.32 5.53 -22.96
N LYS A 34 0.85 4.36 -22.63
CA LYS A 34 0.44 3.07 -23.22
C LYS A 34 -1.06 2.79 -23.08
N HIS A 35 -1.66 3.29 -22.00
CA HIS A 35 -3.09 3.10 -21.69
C HIS A 35 -4.03 4.10 -22.37
N LEU A 36 -3.48 5.03 -23.16
CA LEU A 36 -4.25 5.98 -23.93
C LEU A 36 -4.92 5.28 -25.12
N SER A 37 -6.24 5.42 -25.24
CA SER A 37 -7.00 4.87 -26.35
C SER A 37 -7.77 5.99 -27.04
N PHE A 38 -7.76 5.98 -28.37
CA PHE A 38 -8.50 6.94 -29.19
C PHE A 38 -10.02 6.67 -29.09
N ILE A 39 -10.83 7.75 -29.04
CA ILE A 39 -12.31 7.65 -29.06
C ILE A 39 -12.87 8.25 -30.35
N SER A 40 -12.70 9.55 -30.54
CA SER A 40 -13.29 10.29 -31.67
C SER A 40 -12.58 11.63 -31.89
N ILE A 41 -12.81 12.19 -33.09
CA ILE A 41 -12.50 13.58 -33.42
C ILE A 41 -13.79 14.25 -33.85
N GLU A 42 -14.24 15.25 -33.11
CA GLU A 42 -15.45 16.00 -33.39
C GLU A 42 -15.17 17.50 -33.18
N ASN A 43 -15.57 18.33 -34.12
CA ASN A 43 -15.47 19.79 -34.01
C ASN A 43 -14.09 20.28 -33.51
N ASN A 44 -12.98 19.85 -34.15
CA ASN A 44 -11.61 20.16 -33.75
C ASN A 44 -11.23 19.73 -32.32
N THR A 45 -12.01 18.85 -31.70
CA THR A 45 -11.75 18.28 -30.39
C THR A 45 -11.34 16.82 -30.53
N LEU A 46 -10.15 16.48 -30.05
CA LEU A 46 -9.62 15.12 -30.03
C LEU A 46 -9.94 14.48 -28.68
N SER A 47 -10.64 13.37 -28.68
CA SER A 47 -11.06 12.66 -27.47
C SER A 47 -10.28 11.37 -27.25
N PHE A 48 -9.70 11.21 -26.08
CA PHE A 48 -9.01 10.00 -25.63
C PHE A 48 -9.70 9.36 -24.44
N SER A 49 -9.63 8.03 -24.32
CA SER A 49 -10.03 7.32 -23.11
C SER A 49 -8.86 6.78 -22.31
N LEU A 50 -9.06 6.73 -21.00
CA LEU A 50 -8.14 6.20 -20.01
C LEU A 50 -8.89 5.33 -19.00
N PRO A 51 -8.27 4.27 -18.46
CA PRO A 51 -8.95 3.31 -17.59
C PRO A 51 -9.29 3.87 -16.20
N THR A 52 -8.54 4.85 -15.69
CA THR A 52 -8.73 5.39 -14.34
C THR A 52 -8.68 6.91 -14.31
N LYS A 53 -9.39 7.51 -13.32
CA LYS A 53 -9.36 8.95 -13.05
C LYS A 53 -7.94 9.44 -12.73
N PHE A 54 -7.17 8.64 -11.99
CA PHE A 54 -5.78 8.96 -11.64
C PHE A 54 -4.90 9.10 -12.89
N LEU A 55 -4.96 8.14 -13.82
CA LEU A 55 -4.19 8.21 -15.07
C LEU A 55 -4.59 9.41 -15.93
N ARG A 56 -5.89 9.73 -15.97
CA ARG A 56 -6.38 10.92 -16.68
C ARG A 56 -5.76 12.19 -16.10
N ASP A 57 -5.88 12.39 -14.80
CA ASP A 57 -5.43 13.61 -14.13
C ASP A 57 -3.90 13.75 -14.21
N TRP A 58 -3.17 12.63 -14.11
CA TRP A 58 -1.71 12.60 -14.28
C TRP A 58 -1.28 12.98 -15.69
N ILE A 59 -1.91 12.40 -16.72
CA ILE A 59 -1.59 12.69 -18.13
C ILE A 59 -1.95 14.12 -18.50
N VAL A 60 -3.09 14.62 -18.04
CA VAL A 60 -3.50 16.02 -18.24
C VAL A 60 -2.45 16.97 -17.68
N ASN A 61 -2.01 16.74 -16.47
CA ASN A 61 -1.08 17.67 -15.78
C ASN A 61 0.36 17.61 -16.31
N ASN A 62 0.81 16.46 -16.82
CA ASN A 62 2.23 16.28 -17.16
C ASN A 62 2.49 16.17 -18.68
N TYR A 63 1.51 15.76 -19.47
CA TYR A 63 1.71 15.41 -20.88
C TYR A 63 0.71 16.05 -21.85
N SER A 64 -0.31 16.79 -21.37
CA SER A 64 -1.34 17.42 -22.19
C SER A 64 -0.77 18.26 -23.33
N ASP A 65 0.18 19.15 -23.02
CA ASP A 65 0.79 20.05 -24.02
C ASP A 65 1.64 19.29 -25.05
N LYS A 66 2.38 18.28 -24.63
CA LYS A 66 3.16 17.42 -25.52
C LYS A 66 2.25 16.62 -26.43
N ILE A 67 1.18 16.04 -25.90
CA ILE A 67 0.20 15.29 -26.69
C ILE A 67 -0.46 16.24 -27.70
N LYS A 68 -0.83 17.45 -27.29
CA LYS A 68 -1.41 18.47 -28.17
C LYS A 68 -0.48 18.85 -29.30
N THR A 69 0.78 19.10 -29.01
CA THR A 69 1.80 19.49 -30.00
C THR A 69 2.03 18.39 -31.05
N ILE A 70 2.09 17.14 -30.59
CA ILE A 70 2.31 15.99 -31.48
C ILE A 70 1.05 15.71 -32.32
N SER A 71 -0.14 15.75 -31.67
CA SER A 71 -1.41 15.50 -32.34
C SER A 71 -1.72 16.56 -33.44
N LYS A 72 -1.27 17.80 -33.26
CA LYS A 72 -1.38 18.86 -34.30
C LYS A 72 -0.67 18.53 -35.61
N LYS A 73 0.33 17.65 -35.59
CA LYS A 73 1.01 17.19 -36.82
C LYS A 73 0.12 16.32 -37.71
N TYR A 74 -0.86 15.64 -37.06
CA TYR A 74 -1.80 14.72 -37.69
C TYR A 74 -3.16 15.36 -37.97
N ILE A 75 -3.53 16.36 -37.14
CA ILE A 75 -4.82 17.06 -37.21
C ILE A 75 -4.50 18.56 -37.30
N GLY A 76 -4.54 19.13 -38.48
CA GLY A 76 -4.08 20.51 -38.74
C GLY A 76 -4.77 21.58 -37.89
N ASN A 77 -6.08 21.46 -37.60
CA ASN A 77 -6.87 22.40 -36.81
C ASN A 77 -7.34 21.78 -35.49
N LEU A 78 -6.40 21.42 -34.61
CA LEU A 78 -6.74 20.86 -33.27
C LEU A 78 -6.78 21.97 -32.22
N ASP A 79 -7.97 22.24 -31.69
CA ASP A 79 -8.19 23.27 -30.67
C ASP A 79 -8.10 22.70 -29.25
N VAL A 80 -8.80 21.61 -28.99
CA VAL A 80 -8.96 21.02 -27.66
C VAL A 80 -8.69 19.52 -27.65
N ILE A 81 -8.05 19.03 -26.58
CA ILE A 81 -7.97 17.59 -26.29
C ILE A 81 -8.82 17.29 -25.06
N LYS A 82 -9.68 16.28 -25.17
CA LYS A 82 -10.57 15.82 -24.11
C LYS A 82 -10.14 14.43 -23.66
N PHE A 83 -10.00 14.24 -22.33
CA PHE A 83 -9.68 12.95 -21.72
C PHE A 83 -10.87 12.44 -20.94
N VAL A 84 -11.38 11.26 -21.30
CA VAL A 84 -12.56 10.62 -20.71
C VAL A 84 -12.14 9.36 -19.95
N VAL A 85 -12.71 9.10 -18.80
CA VAL A 85 -12.45 7.86 -18.05
C VAL A 85 -13.47 6.80 -18.50
N LYS A 86 -12.97 5.68 -19.06
CA LYS A 86 -13.74 4.48 -19.35
C LYS A 86 -13.10 3.30 -18.62
N PRO A 87 -13.73 2.71 -17.59
CA PRO A 87 -13.20 1.52 -16.95
C PRO A 87 -13.14 0.36 -17.95
N ASN A 88 -12.03 -0.37 -17.98
CA ASN A 88 -11.88 -1.57 -18.81
C ASN A 88 -12.86 -2.66 -18.39
N GLY A 89 -13.83 -2.93 -19.24
CA GLY A 89 -14.78 -4.01 -19.03
C GLY A 89 -15.93 -3.97 -20.04
N GLY A 90 -15.66 -4.30 -21.31
CA GLY A 90 -16.71 -4.42 -22.30
C GLY A 90 -16.17 -4.52 -23.72
N ARG A 91 -16.02 -5.75 -24.25
CA ARG A 91 -15.92 -5.99 -25.69
C ARG A 91 -17.17 -5.42 -26.35
N VAL A 92 -17.02 -4.42 -27.17
CA VAL A 92 -18.08 -3.96 -28.08
C VAL A 92 -18.08 -4.89 -29.27
N VAL A 93 -19.15 -5.68 -29.41
CA VAL A 93 -19.51 -6.39 -30.62
C VAL A 93 -20.20 -5.36 -31.52
N PRO A 94 -19.82 -5.18 -32.79
CA PRO A 94 -20.50 -4.26 -33.69
C PRO A 94 -21.78 -4.90 -34.23
N GLY A 95 -22.89 -4.18 -34.09
CA GLY A 95 -24.13 -4.44 -34.83
C GLY A 95 -25.37 -4.67 -33.98
N THR A 96 -26.07 -3.59 -33.68
CA THR A 96 -27.51 -3.45 -33.92
C THR A 96 -28.01 -2.08 -33.42
N THR A 97 -28.33 -1.25 -34.34
CA THR A 97 -29.07 0.01 -34.17
C THR A 97 -30.43 -0.29 -33.59
N ARG A 98 -30.71 0.08 -32.36
CA ARG A 98 -32.07 0.24 -31.84
C ARG A 98 -32.28 1.68 -31.44
N THR A 99 -32.99 2.37 -32.31
CA THR A 99 -33.64 3.66 -32.13
C THR A 99 -34.58 3.57 -30.92
N ILE A 100 -34.31 4.27 -29.86
CA ILE A 100 -35.29 4.53 -28.80
C ILE A 100 -35.67 6.00 -28.91
N LYS A 101 -36.96 6.17 -29.27
CA LYS A 101 -37.64 7.46 -29.36
C LYS A 101 -37.61 8.18 -28.03
N SER A 102 -37.34 9.48 -28.11
CA SER A 102 -37.57 10.48 -27.09
C SER A 102 -39.03 10.46 -26.59
N THR A 103 -39.21 10.29 -25.30
CA THR A 103 -40.39 10.82 -24.61
C THR A 103 -39.90 11.83 -23.60
N ASP A 104 -40.22 13.07 -23.95
CA ASP A 104 -40.05 14.24 -23.11
C ASP A 104 -40.92 14.20 -21.84
N ASN A 105 -40.47 15.01 -20.88
CA ASN A 105 -41.23 15.55 -19.75
C ASN A 105 -41.37 14.69 -18.49
N HIS A 106 -40.41 14.89 -17.56
CA HIS A 106 -40.76 15.21 -16.16
C HIS A 106 -39.50 15.62 -15.31
N TRP A 107 -38.90 16.75 -15.62
CA TRP A 107 -37.86 17.39 -14.77
C TRP A 107 -38.02 18.90 -14.66
N LYS A 108 -39.21 19.39 -14.48
CA LYS A 108 -39.48 20.79 -14.11
C LYS A 108 -40.53 20.84 -13.01
N SER A 109 -40.14 20.58 -11.79
CA SER A 109 -40.73 21.16 -10.58
C SER A 109 -39.98 20.70 -9.33
N SER A 110 -39.03 21.43 -8.91
CA SER A 110 -38.60 21.67 -7.51
C SER A 110 -37.33 22.54 -7.47
N LEU A 111 -37.43 23.69 -8.11
CA LEU A 111 -36.58 24.84 -7.80
C LEU A 111 -37.39 25.75 -6.89
N ASP A 112 -37.41 25.46 -5.60
CA ASP A 112 -37.69 26.40 -4.51
C ASP A 112 -37.49 25.69 -3.17
N ILE A 113 -36.24 25.54 -2.76
CA ILE A 113 -35.88 25.46 -1.35
C ILE A 113 -34.66 26.37 -1.14
N ARG A 114 -34.96 27.41 -0.40
CA ARG A 114 -34.14 28.53 -0.01
C ARG A 114 -32.79 28.15 0.57
N SER A 115 -31.77 28.82 0.08
CA SER A 115 -30.69 29.44 0.83
C SER A 115 -30.49 28.93 2.28
N ASN A 116 -29.65 27.91 2.43
CA ASN A 116 -28.71 27.77 3.51
C ASN A 116 -27.54 26.94 3.01
N GLN A 117 -26.79 27.49 2.07
CA GLN A 117 -25.51 26.92 1.64
C GLN A 117 -24.43 27.39 2.62
N GLN A 118 -24.30 26.67 3.72
CA GLN A 118 -22.97 26.46 4.28
C GLN A 118 -22.22 25.58 3.29
N SER A 119 -21.19 26.14 2.72
CA SER A 119 -20.30 25.56 1.72
C SER A 119 -19.74 24.21 2.15
N SER A 120 -20.36 23.13 1.70
CA SER A 120 -19.75 21.81 1.68
C SER A 120 -18.86 21.71 0.45
N TYR A 121 -17.64 22.24 0.52
CA TYR A 121 -16.57 21.79 -0.33
C TYR A 121 -16.36 20.28 -0.04
N PRO A 122 -16.37 19.39 -1.05
CA PRO A 122 -16.04 17.99 -0.79
C PRO A 122 -14.65 17.96 -0.18
N ASN A 123 -14.49 17.18 0.91
CA ASN A 123 -13.25 17.00 1.66
C ASN A 123 -12.13 16.48 0.76
N GLU A 124 -11.53 17.32 -0.07
CA GLU A 124 -10.34 16.95 -0.87
C GLU A 124 -9.11 16.68 0.02
N PHE A 125 -9.16 17.10 1.26
CA PHE A 125 -8.03 17.13 2.18
C PHE A 125 -7.79 15.79 2.87
N GLY A 126 -8.81 15.12 3.38
CA GLY A 126 -8.73 13.80 4.00
C GLY A 126 -9.01 12.65 3.02
N ALA A 127 -8.75 11.42 3.42
CA ALA A 127 -9.31 10.25 2.79
C ALA A 127 -10.65 9.90 3.47
N PRO A 128 -11.64 9.36 2.75
CA PRO A 128 -12.88 8.91 3.36
C PRO A 128 -12.61 7.76 4.32
N LEU A 129 -13.34 7.73 5.44
CA LEU A 129 -13.30 6.59 6.36
C LEU A 129 -14.04 5.40 5.75
N ASP A 130 -13.44 4.22 5.80
CA ASP A 130 -14.07 2.99 5.34
C ASP A 130 -15.14 2.54 6.36
N PRO A 131 -16.43 2.40 5.96
CA PRO A 131 -17.51 2.02 6.88
C PRO A 131 -17.37 0.61 7.45
N ARG A 132 -16.53 -0.24 6.86
CA ARG A 132 -16.28 -1.60 7.34
C ARG A 132 -15.38 -1.64 8.56
N PHE A 133 -14.62 -0.59 8.83
CA PHE A 133 -13.62 -0.53 9.88
C PHE A 133 -14.15 0.22 11.10
N THR A 134 -14.96 -0.45 11.90
CA THR A 134 -15.51 0.04 13.17
C THR A 134 -14.96 -0.78 14.33
N PHE A 135 -15.13 -0.31 15.58
CA PHE A 135 -14.75 -1.08 16.75
C PHE A 135 -15.55 -2.38 16.88
N ASP A 136 -16.84 -2.38 16.50
CA ASP A 136 -17.69 -3.58 16.52
C ASP A 136 -17.22 -4.67 15.56
N ASN A 137 -16.51 -4.25 14.53
CA ASN A 137 -15.96 -5.14 13.50
C ASN A 137 -14.52 -5.58 13.78
N PHE A 138 -13.95 -5.15 14.90
CA PHE A 138 -12.57 -5.48 15.27
C PHE A 138 -12.54 -6.62 16.28
N VAL A 139 -11.91 -7.73 15.93
CA VAL A 139 -11.76 -8.88 16.82
C VAL A 139 -10.60 -8.64 17.77
N VAL A 140 -10.90 -8.64 19.06
CA VAL A 140 -9.92 -8.40 20.13
C VAL A 140 -9.33 -9.70 20.63
N GLY A 141 -8.04 -9.70 20.89
CA GLY A 141 -7.31 -10.79 21.56
C GLY A 141 -6.04 -10.26 22.22
N LYS A 142 -5.33 -11.08 22.96
CA LYS A 142 -4.10 -10.67 23.66
C LYS A 142 -3.10 -9.89 22.80
N PRO A 143 -2.88 -10.22 21.51
CA PRO A 143 -1.92 -9.51 20.67
C PRO A 143 -2.28 -8.06 20.33
N ASN A 144 -3.55 -7.65 20.44
CA ASN A 144 -4.04 -6.32 20.02
C ASN A 144 -4.89 -5.62 21.10
N GLU A 145 -4.98 -6.19 22.28
CA GLU A 145 -5.83 -5.70 23.36
C GLU A 145 -5.45 -4.27 23.80
N LEU A 146 -4.17 -4.01 24.01
CA LEU A 146 -3.68 -2.68 24.39
C LEU A 146 -4.00 -1.62 23.34
N ALA A 147 -3.71 -1.93 22.07
CA ALA A 147 -3.96 -1.01 20.97
C ALA A 147 -5.47 -0.73 20.79
N PHE A 148 -6.31 -1.75 20.98
CA PHE A 148 -7.77 -1.61 20.95
C PHE A 148 -8.27 -0.72 22.09
N ALA A 149 -7.90 -1.02 23.34
CA ALA A 149 -8.33 -0.26 24.50
C ALA A 149 -7.86 1.21 24.46
N ALA A 150 -6.62 1.44 24.03
CA ALA A 150 -6.10 2.78 23.83
C ALA A 150 -6.88 3.55 22.73
N SER A 151 -7.22 2.86 21.64
CA SER A 151 -7.99 3.45 20.53
C SER A 151 -9.41 3.82 20.96
N GLN A 152 -10.09 2.96 21.71
CA GLN A 152 -11.40 3.28 22.29
C GLN A 152 -11.32 4.47 23.25
N ARG A 153 -10.33 4.47 24.16
CA ARG A 153 -10.16 5.58 25.10
C ARG A 153 -9.95 6.91 24.43
N VAL A 154 -9.12 6.95 23.35
CA VAL A 154 -8.90 8.16 22.57
C VAL A 154 -10.16 8.63 21.86
N ALA A 155 -10.98 7.71 21.35
CA ALA A 155 -12.22 8.04 20.64
C ALA A 155 -13.30 8.58 21.57
N GLU A 156 -13.41 8.05 22.79
CA GLU A 156 -14.46 8.35 23.76
C GLU A 156 -14.12 9.54 24.68
N ALA A 157 -12.83 9.81 24.91
CA ALA A 157 -12.38 10.82 25.85
C ALA A 157 -12.82 12.24 25.44
N ASP A 158 -13.31 13.01 26.42
CA ASP A 158 -13.63 14.43 26.24
C ASP A 158 -12.37 15.28 26.12
N ASN A 159 -11.39 14.97 26.93
CA ASN A 159 -10.08 15.60 26.91
C ASN A 159 -9.06 14.67 26.28
N VAL A 160 -8.05 15.27 25.64
CA VAL A 160 -6.94 14.54 25.03
C VAL A 160 -6.18 13.76 26.11
N SER A 161 -6.23 12.42 26.04
CA SER A 161 -5.68 11.54 27.09
C SER A 161 -4.27 11.06 26.76
N PHE A 162 -4.09 10.60 25.52
CA PHE A 162 -2.81 10.06 25.00
C PHE A 162 -2.49 10.79 23.70
N ASN A 163 -1.44 11.60 23.69
CA ASN A 163 -1.12 12.42 22.53
C ASN A 163 0.39 12.52 22.25
N PRO A 164 0.84 11.95 21.15
CA PRO A 164 0.09 11.15 20.19
C PRO A 164 -0.31 9.77 20.71
N LEU A 165 -1.35 9.15 20.12
CA LEU A 165 -1.52 7.70 20.14
C LEU A 165 -0.73 7.14 18.95
N PHE A 166 0.28 6.34 19.21
CA PHE A 166 1.13 5.74 18.20
C PHE A 166 0.88 4.23 18.12
N LEU A 167 0.26 3.78 17.02
CA LEU A 167 -0.05 2.37 16.77
C LEU A 167 1.01 1.76 15.87
N TYR A 168 1.73 0.73 16.33
CA TYR A 168 2.71 0.08 15.48
C TYR A 168 2.60 -1.44 15.47
N GLY A 169 3.16 -2.04 14.43
CA GLY A 169 3.14 -3.50 14.25
C GLY A 169 3.24 -3.89 12.79
N GLY A 170 3.37 -5.17 12.52
CA GLY A 170 3.52 -5.72 11.18
C GLY A 170 2.41 -5.32 10.20
N VAL A 171 2.65 -5.57 8.92
CA VAL A 171 1.67 -5.29 7.86
C VAL A 171 0.43 -6.17 8.04
N GLY A 172 -0.76 -5.58 7.87
CA GLY A 172 -2.03 -6.31 7.88
C GLY A 172 -2.49 -6.78 9.27
N LEU A 173 -1.98 -6.22 10.38
CA LEU A 173 -2.39 -6.57 11.74
C LEU A 173 -3.57 -5.73 12.28
N GLY A 174 -4.09 -4.76 11.51
CA GLY A 174 -5.29 -4.00 11.88
C GLY A 174 -5.05 -2.56 12.32
N LYS A 175 -3.86 -1.98 12.18
CA LYS A 175 -3.56 -0.56 12.49
C LYS A 175 -4.55 0.40 11.82
N THR A 176 -4.65 0.32 10.51
CA THR A 176 -5.59 1.12 9.71
C THR A 176 -7.03 0.93 10.14
N HIS A 177 -7.43 -0.30 10.50
CA HIS A 177 -8.78 -0.59 11.01
C HIS A 177 -9.06 0.19 12.30
N LEU A 178 -8.14 0.15 13.28
CA LEU A 178 -8.29 0.91 14.53
C LEU A 178 -8.34 2.42 14.28
N MET A 179 -7.54 2.95 13.37
CA MET A 179 -7.59 4.37 13.01
C MET A 179 -8.95 4.77 12.45
N HIS A 180 -9.50 4.00 11.52
CA HIS A 180 -10.84 4.25 10.98
C HIS A 180 -11.91 4.12 12.06
N ALA A 181 -11.80 3.12 12.95
CA ALA A 181 -12.71 2.91 14.06
C ALA A 181 -12.72 4.12 15.02
N ILE A 182 -11.54 4.67 15.35
CA ILE A 182 -11.43 5.94 16.11
C ILE A 182 -12.19 7.05 15.38
N GLY A 183 -11.94 7.23 14.09
CA GLY A 183 -12.57 8.28 13.30
C GLY A 183 -14.10 8.17 13.25
N TRP A 184 -14.63 6.96 13.09
CA TRP A 184 -16.08 6.70 13.12
C TRP A 184 -16.67 6.98 14.50
N LYS A 185 -16.01 6.49 15.57
CA LYS A 185 -16.51 6.68 16.94
C LYS A 185 -16.49 8.14 17.39
N VAL A 186 -15.45 8.90 17.01
CA VAL A 186 -15.40 10.35 17.27
C VAL A 186 -16.53 11.07 16.54
N LYS A 187 -16.79 10.74 15.27
CA LYS A 187 -17.89 11.36 14.50
C LYS A 187 -19.28 11.02 15.05
N GLU A 188 -19.43 9.79 15.57
CA GLU A 188 -20.66 9.36 16.24
C GLU A 188 -20.94 10.13 17.54
N LEU A 189 -19.93 10.22 18.42
CA LEU A 189 -20.07 10.84 19.72
C LEU A 189 -20.00 12.38 19.68
N LYS A 190 -19.23 12.95 18.76
CA LYS A 190 -18.92 14.37 18.65
C LYS A 190 -18.95 14.82 17.18
N PRO A 191 -20.16 14.97 16.58
CA PRO A 191 -20.31 15.29 15.15
C PRO A 191 -19.63 16.58 14.71
N ASP A 192 -19.49 17.54 15.64
CA ASP A 192 -18.87 18.85 15.37
C ASP A 192 -17.34 18.79 15.27
N ARG A 193 -16.72 17.72 15.76
CA ARG A 193 -15.27 17.56 15.67
C ARG A 193 -14.82 17.28 14.24
N LYS A 194 -13.84 18.05 13.79
CA LYS A 194 -13.20 17.87 12.48
C LYS A 194 -12.16 16.77 12.57
N VAL A 195 -12.50 15.60 12.03
CA VAL A 195 -11.61 14.43 11.96
C VAL A 195 -11.03 14.32 10.56
N ILE A 196 -9.71 14.30 10.43
CA ILE A 196 -9.00 14.06 9.18
C ILE A 196 -8.16 12.79 9.29
N TYR A 197 -8.36 11.89 8.33
CA TYR A 197 -7.55 10.70 8.11
C TYR A 197 -6.83 10.81 6.76
N LEU A 198 -5.52 10.56 6.73
CA LEU A 198 -4.73 10.51 5.51
C LEU A 198 -3.50 9.61 5.70
N SER A 199 -2.97 9.07 4.60
CA SER A 199 -1.66 8.41 4.63
C SER A 199 -0.53 9.45 4.66
N ALA A 200 0.63 9.04 5.18
CA ALA A 200 1.83 9.89 5.16
C ALA A 200 2.23 10.30 3.73
N GLU A 201 2.01 9.43 2.73
CA GLU A 201 2.21 9.77 1.32
C GLU A 201 1.27 10.89 0.85
N LYS A 202 -0.01 10.84 1.24
CA LYS A 202 -0.97 11.88 0.88
C LYS A 202 -0.62 13.21 1.56
N PHE A 203 -0.17 13.17 2.83
CA PHE A 203 0.36 14.35 3.54
C PHE A 203 1.52 14.97 2.76
N MET A 204 2.53 14.16 2.41
CA MET A 204 3.68 14.60 1.63
C MET A 204 3.26 15.20 0.27
N TYR A 205 2.36 14.55 -0.45
CA TYR A 205 1.86 15.05 -1.74
C TYR A 205 1.20 16.43 -1.59
N GLN A 206 0.35 16.61 -0.58
CA GLN A 206 -0.33 17.88 -0.32
C GLN A 206 0.66 19.00 0.06
N PHE A 207 1.66 18.67 0.88
CA PHE A 207 2.72 19.61 1.25
C PHE A 207 3.56 20.03 0.02
N VAL A 208 4.02 19.09 -0.79
CA VAL A 208 4.77 19.39 -2.03
C VAL A 208 3.92 20.22 -3.00
N ARG A 209 2.62 19.95 -3.08
CA ARG A 209 1.67 20.75 -3.87
C ARG A 209 1.60 22.19 -3.33
N ALA A 210 1.45 22.36 -2.01
CA ALA A 210 1.41 23.68 -1.39
C ALA A 210 2.70 24.48 -1.61
N LEU A 211 3.87 23.84 -1.53
CA LEU A 211 5.17 24.45 -1.87
C LEU A 211 5.22 24.93 -3.32
N ARG A 212 4.78 24.08 -4.27
CA ARG A 212 4.80 24.37 -5.71
C ARG A 212 3.92 25.57 -6.05
N TYR A 213 2.76 25.68 -5.42
CA TYR A 213 1.81 26.77 -5.68
C TYR A 213 2.03 27.98 -4.75
N LYS A 214 3.06 27.96 -3.88
CA LYS A 214 3.36 29.01 -2.87
C LYS A 214 2.20 29.27 -1.91
N ASP A 215 1.40 28.25 -1.63
CA ASP A 215 0.21 28.31 -0.76
C ASP A 215 0.38 27.49 0.52
N THR A 216 1.56 27.64 1.13
CA THR A 216 1.89 26.94 2.40
C THR A 216 1.08 27.45 3.58
N SER A 217 0.61 28.71 3.52
CA SER A 217 -0.21 29.29 4.60
C SER A 217 -1.58 28.62 4.68
N ALA A 218 -2.28 28.44 3.55
CA ALA A 218 -3.57 27.74 3.52
C ALA A 218 -3.41 26.27 3.94
N PHE A 219 -2.33 25.60 3.54
CA PHE A 219 -2.01 24.24 3.99
C PHE A 219 -1.90 24.18 5.52
N LYS A 220 -1.13 25.07 6.14
CA LYS A 220 -0.97 25.15 7.60
C LYS A 220 -2.27 25.46 8.33
N GLU A 221 -3.05 26.39 7.80
CA GLU A 221 -4.33 26.78 8.39
C GLU A 221 -5.34 25.64 8.37
N GLN A 222 -5.39 24.87 7.29
CA GLN A 222 -6.24 23.68 7.18
C GLN A 222 -5.93 22.66 8.27
N PHE A 223 -4.63 22.34 8.51
CA PHE A 223 -4.26 21.41 9.58
C PHE A 223 -4.53 21.97 10.98
N ARG A 224 -4.35 23.30 11.18
CA ARG A 224 -4.67 23.95 12.47
C ARG A 224 -6.16 23.95 12.81
N SER A 225 -7.03 23.86 11.81
CA SER A 225 -8.49 23.83 12.00
C SER A 225 -9.05 22.46 12.40
N ILE A 226 -8.20 21.42 12.54
CA ILE A 226 -8.59 20.05 12.80
C ILE A 226 -8.64 19.79 14.30
N ASP A 227 -9.56 18.92 14.75
CA ASP A 227 -9.63 18.45 16.14
C ASP A 227 -8.96 17.11 16.34
N VAL A 228 -8.99 16.24 15.31
CA VAL A 228 -8.34 14.92 15.32
C VAL A 228 -7.60 14.70 14.01
N LEU A 229 -6.30 14.58 14.08
CA LEU A 229 -5.44 14.23 12.94
C LEU A 229 -5.00 12.77 13.03
N MET A 230 -5.27 12.01 11.98
CA MET A 230 -4.85 10.61 11.88
C MET A 230 -3.94 10.43 10.66
N ILE A 231 -2.67 10.06 10.89
CA ILE A 231 -1.66 9.81 9.84
C ILE A 231 -1.30 8.34 9.82
N ASP A 232 -1.64 7.67 8.70
CA ASP A 232 -1.34 6.25 8.50
C ASP A 232 0.00 6.05 7.81
N ASP A 233 0.74 5.02 8.25
CA ASP A 233 2.01 4.59 7.68
C ASP A 233 3.09 5.69 7.63
N VAL A 234 3.41 6.29 8.78
CA VAL A 234 4.36 7.41 8.89
C VAL A 234 5.77 7.07 8.40
N GLN A 235 6.15 5.79 8.32
CA GLN A 235 7.44 5.37 7.76
C GLN A 235 7.69 5.86 6.32
N PHE A 236 6.65 6.21 5.56
CA PHE A 236 6.80 6.73 4.19
C PHE A 236 7.38 8.15 4.10
N ILE A 237 7.47 8.89 5.21
CA ILE A 237 8.22 10.17 5.24
C ILE A 237 9.72 9.98 5.46
N SER A 238 10.20 8.75 5.67
CA SER A 238 11.60 8.41 5.86
C SER A 238 12.48 8.93 4.72
N GLY A 239 13.61 9.57 5.06
CA GLY A 239 14.53 10.16 4.07
C GLY A 239 13.96 11.38 3.31
N LYS A 240 12.87 12.00 3.79
CA LYS A 240 12.25 13.19 3.19
C LYS A 240 12.35 14.38 4.14
N ASP A 241 13.57 14.96 4.29
CA ASP A 241 13.87 15.95 5.30
C ASP A 241 12.91 17.13 5.35
N ASN A 242 12.61 17.76 4.21
CA ASN A 242 11.68 18.87 4.14
C ASN A 242 10.25 18.49 4.58
N THR A 243 9.82 17.27 4.26
CA THR A 243 8.51 16.77 4.68
C THR A 243 8.49 16.46 6.17
N GLN A 244 9.56 15.89 6.71
CA GLN A 244 9.71 15.62 8.14
C GLN A 244 9.70 16.91 8.95
N GLU A 245 10.32 17.96 8.44
CA GLU A 245 10.35 19.29 9.08
C GLU A 245 8.95 19.89 9.14
N GLU A 246 8.21 19.92 8.03
CA GLU A 246 6.84 20.44 8.03
C GLU A 246 5.90 19.57 8.86
N PHE A 247 6.07 18.26 8.82
CA PHE A 247 5.33 17.33 9.66
C PHE A 247 5.58 17.65 11.16
N PHE A 248 6.83 17.87 11.53
CA PHE A 248 7.21 18.25 12.90
C PHE A 248 6.57 19.57 13.36
N HIS A 249 6.55 20.58 12.50
CA HIS A 249 5.90 21.85 12.80
C HIS A 249 4.38 21.71 12.93
N THR A 250 3.75 20.98 12.02
CA THR A 250 2.30 20.68 12.07
C THR A 250 1.95 19.92 13.34
N PHE A 251 2.73 18.90 13.67
CA PHE A 251 2.57 18.08 14.87
C PHE A 251 2.64 18.93 16.15
N ASN A 252 3.68 19.77 16.31
CA ASN A 252 3.82 20.61 17.49
C ASN A 252 2.66 21.62 17.60
N ALA A 253 2.26 22.26 16.51
CA ALA A 253 1.15 23.21 16.52
C ALA A 253 -0.17 22.55 16.97
N LEU A 254 -0.42 21.30 16.60
CA LEU A 254 -1.61 20.56 17.04
C LEU A 254 -1.52 20.15 18.52
N ILE A 255 -0.36 19.71 19.00
CA ILE A 255 -0.15 19.38 20.42
C ILE A 255 -0.36 20.64 21.30
N GLU A 256 0.21 21.80 20.93
CA GLU A 256 0.04 23.07 21.64
C GLU A 256 -1.41 23.51 21.72
N GLN A 257 -2.22 23.17 20.72
CA GLN A 257 -3.66 23.46 20.69
C GLN A 257 -4.52 22.37 21.33
N ASN A 258 -3.93 21.37 22.02
CA ASN A 258 -4.64 20.23 22.59
C ASN A 258 -5.50 19.46 21.56
N LYS A 259 -5.03 19.34 20.31
CA LYS A 259 -5.68 18.53 19.28
C LYS A 259 -5.16 17.10 19.34
N GLN A 260 -6.05 16.13 19.11
CA GLN A 260 -5.68 14.71 19.16
C GLN A 260 -4.90 14.31 17.90
N ILE A 261 -3.79 13.62 18.09
CA ILE A 261 -3.02 13.02 17.01
C ILE A 261 -2.99 11.49 17.18
N VAL A 262 -3.25 10.77 16.10
CA VAL A 262 -3.14 9.31 16.02
C VAL A 262 -2.24 8.97 14.83
N ILE A 263 -1.23 8.15 15.06
CA ILE A 263 -0.23 7.80 14.04
C ILE A 263 -0.08 6.30 13.98
N SER A 264 0.10 5.77 12.77
CA SER A 264 0.49 4.38 12.59
C SER A 264 1.86 4.23 11.95
N ALA A 265 2.53 3.12 12.23
CA ALA A 265 3.78 2.72 11.60
C ALA A 265 3.95 1.18 11.57
N ASP A 266 4.92 0.71 10.80
CA ASP A 266 5.32 -0.69 10.78
C ASP A 266 6.29 -1.07 11.90
N LYS A 267 6.97 -0.06 12.50
CA LYS A 267 7.97 -0.20 13.56
C LYS A 267 7.70 0.78 14.70
N SER A 268 8.37 0.55 15.85
CA SER A 268 8.34 1.50 16.97
C SER A 268 8.97 2.85 16.58
N PRO A 269 8.65 3.95 17.29
CA PRO A 269 9.26 5.25 16.99
C PRO A 269 10.78 5.24 17.00
N SER A 270 11.41 4.49 17.92
CA SER A 270 12.87 4.34 18.00
C SER A 270 13.49 3.64 16.80
N ASP A 271 12.75 2.71 16.20
CA ASP A 271 13.23 1.82 15.13
C ASP A 271 12.89 2.33 13.72
N LEU A 272 12.34 3.54 13.61
CA LEU A 272 12.04 4.17 12.31
C LEU A 272 13.34 4.65 11.65
N ASP A 273 13.84 3.89 10.68
CA ASP A 273 15.05 4.25 9.93
C ASP A 273 14.79 5.49 9.05
N GLY A 274 15.78 6.40 8.97
CA GLY A 274 15.68 7.60 8.12
C GLY A 274 14.68 8.67 8.60
N VAL A 275 14.17 8.56 9.83
CA VAL A 275 13.38 9.58 10.52
C VAL A 275 14.28 10.32 11.51
N GLN A 276 14.19 11.64 11.55
CA GLN A 276 14.99 12.50 12.42
C GLN A 276 14.70 12.22 13.90
N ASP A 277 15.73 12.22 14.76
CA ASP A 277 15.62 11.87 16.18
C ASP A 277 14.66 12.79 16.96
N ARG A 278 14.60 14.08 16.61
CA ARG A 278 13.64 15.02 17.19
C ARG A 278 12.19 14.60 16.94
N LEU A 279 11.91 14.05 15.74
CA LEU A 279 10.57 13.57 15.39
C LEU A 279 10.29 12.23 16.08
N LYS A 280 11.25 11.30 16.12
CA LYS A 280 11.11 10.03 16.87
C LYS A 280 10.76 10.27 18.34
N SER A 281 11.44 11.23 18.97
CA SER A 281 11.17 11.61 20.36
C SER A 281 9.74 12.11 20.54
N ARG A 282 9.23 12.94 19.61
CA ARG A 282 7.85 13.43 19.64
C ARG A 282 6.82 12.33 19.39
N LEU A 283 7.10 11.42 18.46
CA LEU A 283 6.24 10.28 18.18
C LEU A 283 6.11 9.33 19.39
N GLY A 284 7.17 9.23 20.18
CA GLY A 284 7.23 8.38 21.37
C GLY A 284 6.77 9.05 22.68
N CYS A 285 6.45 10.36 22.69
CA CYS A 285 6.14 11.06 23.96
C CYS A 285 4.74 10.77 24.51
N GLY A 286 3.82 10.23 23.70
CA GLY A 286 2.47 9.86 24.10
C GLY A 286 2.36 8.38 24.48
N LEU A 287 1.27 7.74 24.07
CA LEU A 287 1.09 6.29 24.22
C LEU A 287 1.52 5.56 22.96
N VAL A 288 2.51 4.70 23.09
CA VAL A 288 2.97 3.80 22.03
C VAL A 288 2.35 2.43 22.27
N ALA A 289 1.43 2.01 21.41
CA ALA A 289 0.72 0.75 21.51
C ALA A 289 1.10 -0.18 20.36
N ASP A 290 1.61 -1.34 20.69
CA ASP A 290 2.03 -2.36 19.75
C ASP A 290 0.88 -3.33 19.40
N ILE A 291 0.93 -3.83 18.17
CA ILE A 291 0.07 -4.90 17.70
C ILE A 291 0.96 -6.06 17.29
N HIS A 292 0.91 -7.11 18.09
CA HIS A 292 1.70 -8.31 17.88
C HIS A 292 1.13 -9.23 16.77
N PRO A 293 1.92 -10.15 16.23
CA PRO A 293 1.44 -11.20 15.35
C PRO A 293 0.27 -11.97 15.97
N THR A 294 -0.73 -12.29 15.15
CA THR A 294 -1.96 -12.95 15.59
C THR A 294 -1.72 -14.37 16.15
N THR A 295 -2.36 -14.72 17.27
CA THR A 295 -2.43 -16.11 17.73
C THR A 295 -3.39 -16.92 16.86
N TYR A 296 -3.35 -18.25 16.99
CA TYR A 296 -4.29 -19.13 16.30
C TYR A 296 -5.75 -18.80 16.62
N GLU A 297 -6.06 -18.61 17.89
CA GLU A 297 -7.40 -18.30 18.38
C GLU A 297 -7.92 -16.98 17.80
N LEU A 298 -7.06 -15.96 17.77
CA LEU A 298 -7.41 -14.66 17.19
C LEU A 298 -7.67 -14.78 15.69
N ARG A 299 -6.82 -15.53 14.96
CA ARG A 299 -7.03 -15.78 13.53
C ARG A 299 -8.35 -16.50 13.25
N LEU A 300 -8.64 -17.53 14.02
CA LEU A 300 -9.89 -18.28 13.90
C LEU A 300 -11.10 -17.38 14.17
N GLY A 301 -11.06 -16.58 15.25
CA GLY A 301 -12.11 -15.62 15.58
C GLY A 301 -12.34 -14.59 14.44
N ILE A 302 -11.26 -14.05 13.86
CA ILE A 302 -11.36 -13.13 12.74
C ILE A 302 -12.01 -13.80 11.51
N LEU A 303 -11.62 -15.03 11.18
CA LEU A 303 -12.21 -15.77 10.05
C LEU A 303 -13.68 -16.09 10.26
N ILE A 304 -14.08 -16.47 11.46
CA ILE A 304 -15.49 -16.73 11.81
C ILE A 304 -16.31 -15.47 11.61
N GLU A 305 -15.88 -14.34 12.17
CA GLU A 305 -16.59 -13.07 12.05
C GLU A 305 -16.70 -12.60 10.57
N LYS A 306 -15.61 -12.73 9.82
CA LYS A 306 -15.59 -12.36 8.40
C LYS A 306 -16.48 -13.28 7.55
N ALA A 307 -16.59 -14.57 7.88
CA ALA A 307 -17.50 -15.50 7.22
C ALA A 307 -18.97 -15.16 7.52
N GLN A 308 -19.31 -14.91 8.78
CA GLN A 308 -20.66 -14.52 9.20
C GLN A 308 -21.15 -13.25 8.51
N LYS A 309 -20.31 -12.23 8.43
CA LYS A 309 -20.65 -10.96 7.74
C LYS A 309 -20.90 -11.12 6.25
N ARG A 310 -20.38 -12.16 5.61
CA ARG A 310 -20.64 -12.47 4.19
C ARG A 310 -21.91 -13.29 3.98
N GLY A 311 -22.56 -13.76 5.05
CA GLY A 311 -23.74 -14.61 4.95
C GLY A 311 -23.49 -15.95 4.26
N VAL A 312 -22.22 -16.42 4.28
CA VAL A 312 -21.84 -17.71 3.67
C VAL A 312 -21.50 -18.69 4.78
N GLU A 313 -22.15 -19.84 4.76
CA GLU A 313 -21.80 -20.94 5.68
C GLU A 313 -20.51 -21.61 5.22
N ILE A 314 -19.47 -21.45 6.03
CA ILE A 314 -18.16 -22.06 5.81
C ILE A 314 -17.95 -23.13 6.90
N PRO A 315 -17.67 -24.39 6.54
CA PRO A 315 -17.43 -25.44 7.52
C PRO A 315 -16.27 -25.07 8.46
N SER A 316 -16.45 -25.31 9.77
CA SER A 316 -15.44 -24.99 10.80
C SER A 316 -14.07 -25.56 10.48
N LYS A 317 -14.01 -26.78 9.93
CA LYS A 317 -12.77 -27.44 9.50
C LYS A 317 -11.98 -26.61 8.45
N VAL A 318 -12.66 -25.87 7.57
CA VAL A 318 -12.02 -25.00 6.58
C VAL A 318 -11.45 -23.76 7.26
N LEU A 319 -12.19 -23.15 8.19
CA LEU A 319 -11.72 -21.98 8.95
C LEU A 319 -10.52 -22.35 9.84
N GLU A 320 -10.55 -23.50 10.50
CA GLU A 320 -9.42 -24.05 11.25
C GLU A 320 -8.22 -24.29 10.35
N PHE A 321 -8.42 -24.91 9.18
CA PHE A 321 -7.37 -25.15 8.19
C PHE A 321 -6.72 -23.81 7.74
N LEU A 322 -7.50 -22.79 7.40
CA LEU A 322 -6.98 -21.47 7.05
C LEU A 322 -6.20 -20.82 8.19
N SER A 323 -6.74 -20.89 9.41
CA SER A 323 -6.09 -20.34 10.61
C SER A 323 -4.74 -20.97 10.90
N HIS A 324 -4.58 -22.27 10.64
CA HIS A 324 -3.32 -22.98 10.80
C HIS A 324 -2.32 -22.67 9.69
N ARG A 325 -2.79 -22.58 8.44
CA ARG A 325 -1.93 -22.46 7.27
C ARG A 325 -1.49 -21.04 6.96
N ILE A 326 -2.36 -20.05 7.20
CA ILE A 326 -2.07 -18.65 6.90
C ILE A 326 -1.75 -17.93 8.20
N ILE A 327 -0.46 -17.86 8.51
CA ILE A 327 0.07 -17.26 9.74
C ILE A 327 0.67 -15.85 9.51
N SER A 328 0.75 -15.41 8.27
CA SER A 328 1.44 -14.18 7.86
C SER A 328 0.73 -12.93 8.36
N ASN A 329 -0.49 -12.69 7.92
CA ASN A 329 -1.27 -11.50 8.26
C ASN A 329 -2.77 -11.66 7.96
N VAL A 330 -3.59 -10.78 8.54
CA VAL A 330 -5.05 -10.80 8.39
C VAL A 330 -5.49 -10.50 6.96
N ARG A 331 -4.75 -9.67 6.21
CA ARG A 331 -5.09 -9.35 4.81
C ARG A 331 -5.01 -10.60 3.92
N GLU A 332 -4.00 -11.42 4.10
CA GLU A 332 -3.87 -12.69 3.36
C GLU A 332 -4.95 -13.68 3.73
N MET A 333 -5.30 -13.79 5.02
CA MET A 333 -6.42 -14.63 5.47
C MET A 333 -7.75 -14.17 4.85
N GLU A 334 -8.00 -12.87 4.85
CA GLU A 334 -9.20 -12.29 4.23
C GLU A 334 -9.22 -12.50 2.71
N GLY A 335 -8.07 -12.37 2.06
CA GLY A 335 -7.87 -12.68 0.65
C GLY A 335 -8.16 -14.14 0.31
N ALA A 336 -7.69 -15.07 1.15
CA ALA A 336 -7.97 -16.51 1.01
C ALA A 336 -9.45 -16.82 1.16
N LEU A 337 -10.09 -16.26 2.18
CA LEU A 337 -11.53 -16.41 2.40
C LEU A 337 -12.33 -15.89 1.20
N ASN A 338 -11.97 -14.71 0.67
CA ASN A 338 -12.59 -14.12 -0.51
C ASN A 338 -12.47 -15.02 -1.75
N ARG A 339 -11.30 -15.61 -1.98
CA ARG A 339 -11.08 -16.53 -3.11
C ARG A 339 -11.95 -17.78 -2.99
N LEU A 340 -12.06 -18.36 -1.79
CA LEU A 340 -12.90 -19.54 -1.54
C LEU A 340 -14.37 -19.25 -1.78
N VAL A 341 -14.89 -18.15 -1.22
CA VAL A 341 -16.28 -17.74 -1.41
C VAL A 341 -16.56 -17.44 -2.88
N ALA A 342 -15.68 -16.71 -3.56
CA ALA A 342 -15.83 -16.42 -4.97
C ALA A 342 -15.82 -17.70 -5.83
N HIS A 343 -14.93 -18.65 -5.54
CA HIS A 343 -14.88 -19.92 -6.24
C HIS A 343 -16.16 -20.74 -6.04
N ALA A 344 -16.64 -20.84 -4.81
CA ALA A 344 -17.89 -21.55 -4.51
C ALA A 344 -19.10 -20.91 -5.20
N THR A 345 -19.16 -19.57 -5.23
CA THR A 345 -20.29 -18.85 -5.85
C THR A 345 -20.25 -18.92 -7.37
N LEU A 346 -19.07 -18.81 -7.99
CA LEU A 346 -18.92 -18.74 -9.45
C LEU A 346 -18.88 -20.11 -10.12
N VAL A 347 -18.29 -21.11 -9.47
CA VAL A 347 -18.09 -22.48 -10.01
C VAL A 347 -19.17 -23.45 -9.49
N GLY A 348 -19.89 -23.07 -8.41
CA GLY A 348 -20.93 -23.91 -7.82
C GLY A 348 -20.39 -25.10 -7.02
N THR A 349 -19.10 -25.09 -6.63
CA THR A 349 -18.48 -26.17 -5.86
C THR A 349 -18.64 -25.94 -4.35
N PRO A 350 -18.89 -26.99 -3.55
CA PRO A 350 -18.96 -26.83 -2.10
C PRO A 350 -17.62 -26.42 -1.50
N ILE A 351 -17.68 -25.59 -0.45
CA ILE A 351 -16.49 -25.20 0.30
C ILE A 351 -16.06 -26.37 1.18
N SER A 352 -14.92 -27.00 0.87
CA SER A 352 -14.30 -28.07 1.67
C SER A 352 -12.80 -27.81 1.84
N VAL A 353 -12.15 -28.60 2.68
CA VAL A 353 -10.69 -28.49 2.89
C VAL A 353 -9.93 -28.82 1.61
N GLU A 354 -10.40 -29.79 0.84
CA GLU A 354 -9.83 -30.22 -0.44
C GLU A 354 -9.94 -29.08 -1.48
N THR A 355 -11.13 -28.48 -1.59
CA THR A 355 -11.34 -27.31 -2.47
C THR A 355 -10.44 -26.15 -2.04
N ALA A 356 -10.30 -25.91 -0.72
CA ALA A 356 -9.44 -24.88 -0.19
C ALA A 356 -7.96 -25.11 -0.55
N GLN A 357 -7.48 -26.35 -0.48
CA GLN A 357 -6.10 -26.70 -0.87
C GLN A 357 -5.82 -26.41 -2.34
N VAL A 358 -6.76 -26.74 -3.22
CA VAL A 358 -6.63 -26.52 -4.66
C VAL A 358 -6.68 -25.02 -5.00
N VAL A 359 -7.69 -24.32 -4.52
CA VAL A 359 -7.94 -22.89 -4.84
C VAL A 359 -6.85 -21.98 -4.27
N LEU A 360 -6.29 -22.35 -3.13
CA LEU A 360 -5.29 -21.54 -2.40
C LEU A 360 -3.86 -22.10 -2.54
N GLN A 361 -3.61 -23.02 -3.46
CA GLN A 361 -2.31 -23.69 -3.60
C GLN A 361 -1.13 -22.71 -3.65
N ASP A 362 -1.26 -21.62 -4.39
CA ASP A 362 -0.20 -20.62 -4.53
C ASP A 362 0.07 -19.87 -3.21
N LEU A 363 -0.99 -19.47 -2.51
CA LEU A 363 -0.91 -18.77 -1.23
C LEU A 363 -0.35 -19.69 -0.14
N LEU A 364 -0.77 -20.96 -0.13
CA LEU A 364 -0.30 -21.96 0.82
C LEU A 364 1.17 -22.33 0.60
N LYS A 365 1.64 -22.35 -0.64
CA LYS A 365 3.06 -22.55 -0.96
C LYS A 365 3.91 -21.38 -0.45
N SER A 366 3.49 -20.14 -0.66
CA SER A 366 4.20 -18.95 -0.17
C SER A 366 4.20 -18.86 1.36
N SER A 367 3.12 -19.28 2.00
CA SER A 367 2.99 -19.28 3.47
C SER A 367 3.78 -20.41 4.16
N ASN A 368 4.02 -21.53 3.48
CA ASN A 368 4.81 -22.64 4.00
C ASN A 368 6.33 -22.40 3.97
N LYS A 369 6.79 -21.42 3.20
CA LYS A 369 8.21 -21.10 3.05
C LYS A 369 8.64 -19.97 3.99
N LYS A 370 8.53 -20.16 5.30
CA LYS A 370 9.42 -19.45 6.22
C LYS A 370 10.76 -20.17 6.20
N ILE A 371 11.60 -19.79 5.26
CA ILE A 371 12.99 -20.23 5.21
C ILE A 371 13.62 -19.90 6.57
N THR A 372 14.08 -20.92 7.27
CA THR A 372 14.72 -20.75 8.58
C THR A 372 16.24 -20.51 8.40
N ILE A 373 16.87 -19.86 9.38
CA ILE A 373 18.33 -19.66 9.33
C ILE A 373 19.04 -21.02 9.27
N GLU A 374 18.53 -22.03 9.93
CA GLU A 374 19.03 -23.39 9.94
C GLU A 374 18.98 -24.04 8.55
N GLU A 375 17.90 -23.85 7.81
CA GLU A 375 17.79 -24.31 6.41
C GLU A 375 18.79 -23.62 5.50
N ILE A 376 18.98 -22.31 5.65
CA ILE A 376 20.01 -21.57 4.92
C ILE A 376 21.39 -22.11 5.24
N GLN A 377 21.71 -22.33 6.53
CA GLN A 377 22.97 -22.92 6.93
C GLN A 377 23.20 -24.30 6.32
N LYS A 378 22.16 -25.14 6.32
CA LYS A 378 22.20 -26.49 5.75
C LYS A 378 22.46 -26.45 4.24
N LYS A 379 21.68 -25.67 3.49
CA LYS A 379 21.83 -25.56 2.02
C LYS A 379 23.19 -24.99 1.60
N VAL A 380 23.67 -23.95 2.30
CA VAL A 380 25.00 -23.37 2.04
C VAL A 380 26.11 -24.36 2.43
N ALA A 381 25.98 -25.10 3.53
CA ALA A 381 26.93 -26.12 3.93
C ALA A 381 27.02 -27.27 2.90
N GLU A 382 25.89 -27.74 2.41
CA GLU A 382 25.78 -28.73 1.33
C GLU A 382 26.44 -28.23 0.03
N HIS A 383 26.15 -27.02 -0.40
CA HIS A 383 26.70 -26.45 -1.62
C HIS A 383 28.23 -26.31 -1.61
N PHE A 384 28.79 -25.86 -0.47
CA PHE A 384 30.25 -25.69 -0.31
C PHE A 384 30.95 -26.93 0.26
N ASN A 385 30.24 -28.02 0.43
CA ASN A 385 30.74 -29.31 0.96
C ASN A 385 31.49 -29.15 2.30
N ILE A 386 30.88 -28.35 3.23
CA ILE A 386 31.37 -28.18 4.59
C ILE A 386 30.37 -28.75 5.61
N ARG A 387 30.84 -29.01 6.84
CA ARG A 387 29.95 -29.50 7.89
C ARG A 387 29.11 -28.37 8.45
N ILE A 388 27.84 -28.60 8.80
CA ILE A 388 26.98 -27.64 9.48
C ILE A 388 27.62 -27.08 10.76
N THR A 389 28.36 -27.96 11.49
CA THR A 389 29.11 -27.55 12.69
C THR A 389 30.17 -26.48 12.41
N ASP A 390 30.71 -26.41 11.20
CA ASP A 390 31.67 -25.39 10.80
C ASP A 390 31.02 -24.00 10.69
N MET A 391 29.70 -23.91 10.46
CA MET A 391 28.97 -22.65 10.49
C MET A 391 29.00 -21.97 11.87
N HIS A 392 29.06 -22.76 12.93
CA HIS A 392 29.09 -22.29 14.32
C HIS A 392 30.52 -22.20 14.89
N SER A 393 31.51 -22.81 14.19
CA SER A 393 32.87 -22.93 14.70
C SER A 393 33.64 -21.62 14.74
N PRO A 394 34.65 -21.45 15.63
CA PRO A 394 35.50 -20.26 15.64
C PRO A 394 36.53 -20.23 14.51
N ARG A 395 36.61 -21.28 13.66
CA ARG A 395 37.57 -21.38 12.57
C ARG A 395 37.49 -20.20 11.61
N ARG A 396 38.64 -19.65 11.22
CA ARG A 396 38.76 -18.48 10.34
C ARG A 396 39.38 -18.80 8.97
N SER A 397 39.63 -20.10 8.67
CA SER A 397 40.10 -20.50 7.32
C SER A 397 39.15 -20.02 6.25
N ARG A 398 39.67 -19.55 5.12
CA ARG A 398 38.86 -19.00 4.01
C ARG A 398 37.82 -19.99 3.49
N SER A 399 38.12 -21.29 3.50
CA SER A 399 37.24 -22.38 3.10
C SER A 399 35.99 -22.52 3.99
N VAL A 400 36.05 -22.07 5.26
CA VAL A 400 34.92 -22.10 6.20
C VAL A 400 34.33 -20.70 6.41
N ALA A 401 35.19 -19.68 6.46
CA ALA A 401 34.75 -18.31 6.73
C ALA A 401 33.89 -17.74 5.58
N ARG A 402 34.26 -18.05 4.31
CA ARG A 402 33.52 -17.52 3.15
C ARG A 402 32.09 -18.09 3.05
N PRO A 403 31.87 -19.43 3.10
CA PRO A 403 30.52 -20.00 3.14
C PRO A 403 29.69 -19.47 4.29
N ARG A 404 30.28 -19.27 5.46
CA ARG A 404 29.59 -18.69 6.63
C ARG A 404 29.17 -17.25 6.37
N GLN A 405 30.02 -16.42 5.76
CA GLN A 405 29.68 -15.05 5.37
C GLN A 405 28.52 -15.03 4.37
N ILE A 406 28.53 -15.92 3.38
CA ILE A 406 27.45 -16.10 2.41
C ILE A 406 26.15 -16.50 3.12
N ALA A 407 26.20 -17.46 4.04
CA ALA A 407 25.02 -17.87 4.80
C ALA A 407 24.44 -16.74 5.68
N MET A 408 25.29 -15.91 6.31
CA MET A 408 24.84 -14.71 7.05
C MET A 408 24.21 -13.68 6.12
N TYR A 409 24.80 -13.43 4.95
CA TYR A 409 24.25 -12.54 3.94
C TYR A 409 22.87 -13.03 3.44
N LEU A 410 22.74 -14.30 3.09
CA LEU A 410 21.50 -14.91 2.65
C LEU A 410 20.44 -14.88 3.78
N ALA A 411 20.83 -15.18 5.03
CA ALA A 411 19.94 -15.07 6.18
C ALA A 411 19.40 -13.65 6.35
N LYS A 412 20.23 -12.61 6.15
CA LYS A 412 19.78 -11.22 6.21
C LYS A 412 18.89 -10.83 5.01
N SER A 413 19.19 -11.31 3.81
CA SER A 413 18.49 -10.94 2.58
C SER A 413 17.16 -11.68 2.39
N ILE A 414 17.05 -12.92 2.86
CA ILE A 414 15.89 -13.80 2.65
C ILE A 414 14.94 -13.79 3.86
N THR A 415 15.48 -13.56 5.08
CA THR A 415 14.67 -13.58 6.30
C THR A 415 14.49 -12.19 6.88
N SER A 416 13.39 -11.96 7.61
CA SER A 416 13.12 -10.72 8.36
C SER A 416 13.84 -10.66 9.72
N ARG A 417 14.86 -11.54 9.96
CA ARG A 417 15.53 -11.63 11.25
C ARG A 417 16.52 -10.48 11.49
N SER A 418 16.64 -10.07 12.74
CA SER A 418 17.57 -9.02 13.14
C SER A 418 19.03 -9.52 13.09
N LEU A 419 20.00 -8.60 12.91
CA LEU A 419 21.43 -8.95 12.91
C LEU A 419 21.87 -9.66 14.19
N PRO A 420 21.45 -9.24 15.42
CA PRO A 420 21.76 -9.97 16.63
C PRO A 420 21.19 -11.38 16.66
N GLU A 421 19.99 -11.60 16.12
CA GLU A 421 19.37 -12.92 16.05
C GLU A 421 20.12 -13.85 15.10
N ILE A 422 20.50 -13.34 13.92
CA ILE A 422 21.36 -14.05 12.98
C ILE A 422 22.69 -14.40 13.65
N GLY A 423 23.36 -13.45 14.30
CA GLY A 423 24.63 -13.69 14.98
C GLY A 423 24.55 -14.79 16.02
N ARG A 424 23.50 -14.82 16.85
CA ARG A 424 23.26 -15.90 17.81
C ARG A 424 23.19 -17.29 17.16
N LYS A 425 22.52 -17.39 16.02
CA LYS A 425 22.38 -18.65 15.26
C LYS A 425 23.65 -19.10 14.55
N PHE A 426 24.63 -18.24 14.39
CA PHE A 426 25.96 -18.54 13.83
C PHE A 426 27.06 -18.70 14.89
N GLY A 427 26.72 -19.29 16.06
CA GLY A 427 27.66 -19.57 17.14
C GLY A 427 27.89 -18.39 18.09
N GLY A 428 26.85 -17.60 18.38
CA GLY A 428 26.90 -16.50 19.33
C GLY A 428 27.74 -15.31 18.87
N ARG A 429 27.80 -15.06 17.56
CA ARG A 429 28.56 -13.94 17.00
C ARG A 429 27.84 -12.63 17.20
N ASP A 430 28.63 -11.57 17.40
CA ASP A 430 28.12 -10.22 17.50
C ASP A 430 27.48 -9.74 16.20
N HIS A 431 26.48 -8.83 16.31
CA HIS A 431 25.80 -8.22 15.16
C HIS A 431 26.75 -7.50 14.21
N THR A 432 27.87 -6.94 14.72
CA THR A 432 28.93 -6.31 13.92
C THR A 432 29.60 -7.32 12.98
N THR A 433 29.79 -8.57 13.43
CA THR A 433 30.33 -9.65 12.59
C THR A 433 29.39 -9.97 11.43
N VAL A 434 28.09 -9.99 11.68
CA VAL A 434 27.07 -10.22 10.63
C VAL A 434 27.06 -9.04 9.65
N MET A 435 27.09 -7.81 10.15
CA MET A 435 27.13 -6.60 9.33
C MET A 435 28.38 -6.58 8.42
N HIS A 436 29.56 -6.89 8.96
CA HIS A 436 30.78 -7.02 8.16
C HIS A 436 30.70 -8.14 7.11
N ALA A 437 30.06 -9.27 7.45
CA ALA A 437 29.85 -10.36 6.49
C ALA A 437 28.95 -9.90 5.33
N VAL A 438 27.84 -9.23 5.62
CA VAL A 438 26.91 -8.70 4.61
C VAL A 438 27.64 -7.73 3.68
N LYS A 439 28.31 -6.70 4.24
CA LYS A 439 29.07 -5.71 3.46
C LYS A 439 30.13 -6.37 2.58
N LYS A 440 30.86 -7.35 3.11
CA LYS A 440 31.92 -8.04 2.36
C LYS A 440 31.39 -8.87 1.18
N ILE A 441 30.21 -9.49 1.34
CA ILE A 441 29.59 -10.24 0.24
C ILE A 441 29.03 -9.29 -0.82
N GLU A 442 28.44 -8.15 -0.43
CA GLU A 442 27.99 -7.12 -1.35
C GLU A 442 29.14 -6.55 -2.20
N GLU A 443 30.27 -6.23 -1.58
CA GLU A 443 31.48 -5.79 -2.29
C GLU A 443 31.97 -6.83 -3.32
N LEU A 444 31.96 -8.10 -2.95
CA LEU A 444 32.42 -9.17 -3.85
C LEU A 444 31.44 -9.44 -5.00
N LYS A 445 30.15 -9.31 -4.78
CA LYS A 445 29.13 -9.40 -5.84
C LYS A 445 29.33 -8.33 -6.93
N LEU A 446 29.83 -7.15 -6.54
CA LEU A 446 30.14 -6.07 -7.48
C LEU A 446 31.46 -6.29 -8.24
N GLN A 447 32.41 -7.03 -7.67
CA GLN A 447 33.74 -7.25 -8.24
C GLN A 447 33.83 -8.50 -9.13
N ASP A 448 33.00 -9.52 -8.87
CA ASP A 448 33.06 -10.82 -9.52
C ASP A 448 31.67 -11.28 -9.99
N VAL A 449 31.48 -11.30 -11.30
CA VAL A 449 30.21 -11.70 -11.92
C VAL A 449 29.87 -13.17 -11.64
N ASN A 450 30.88 -14.06 -11.71
CA ASN A 450 30.67 -15.50 -11.45
C ASN A 450 30.24 -15.73 -9.99
N PHE A 451 30.85 -14.99 -9.06
CA PHE A 451 30.48 -15.06 -7.65
C PHE A 451 29.04 -14.55 -7.42
N ASN A 452 28.61 -13.53 -8.14
CA ASN A 452 27.23 -13.06 -8.08
C ASN A 452 26.24 -14.11 -8.60
N GLU A 453 26.57 -14.80 -9.71
CA GLU A 453 25.75 -15.89 -10.26
C GLU A 453 25.63 -17.05 -9.28
N ASP A 454 26.70 -17.44 -8.60
CA ASP A 454 26.70 -18.46 -7.55
C ASP A 454 25.77 -18.09 -6.38
N ILE A 455 25.80 -16.84 -5.95
CA ILE A 455 24.91 -16.35 -4.89
C ILE A 455 23.44 -16.37 -5.33
N GLU A 456 23.13 -15.95 -6.55
CA GLU A 456 21.78 -16.01 -7.09
C GLU A 456 21.28 -17.45 -7.31
N LEU A 457 22.16 -18.37 -7.69
CA LEU A 457 21.86 -19.80 -7.76
C LEU A 457 21.52 -20.36 -6.38
N LEU A 458 22.36 -20.07 -5.37
CA LEU A 458 22.11 -20.46 -3.98
C LEU A 458 20.78 -19.91 -3.47
N LYS A 459 20.47 -18.66 -3.78
CA LYS A 459 19.19 -18.04 -3.41
C LYS A 459 18.01 -18.79 -4.01
N ARG A 460 18.07 -19.15 -5.30
CA ARG A 460 17.04 -19.97 -5.95
C ARG A 460 16.92 -21.36 -5.33
N LEU A 461 18.03 -22.02 -4.97
CA LEU A 461 18.03 -23.32 -4.31
C LEU A 461 17.43 -23.29 -2.89
N ILE A 462 17.52 -22.15 -2.21
CA ILE A 462 16.92 -21.95 -0.90
C ILE A 462 15.43 -21.63 -1.03
N ASP A 463 15.04 -20.88 -2.07
CA ASP A 463 13.65 -20.53 -2.36
C ASP A 463 12.86 -21.72 -2.95
N SER A 464 13.52 -22.74 -3.49
CA SER A 464 12.90 -23.97 -4.01
C SER A 464 12.59 -24.98 -2.90
#